data_d713a0671294594661701544bf150526
#
_entry.id   d713a0671294594661701544bf150526
#
_cell.length_a   1.000
_cell.length_b   1.000
_cell.length_c   1.000
_cell.angle_alpha   90.00
_cell.angle_beta   90.00
_cell.angle_gamma   90.00
#
_symmetry.space_group_name_H-M   'P 1'
#
loop_
_entity.id
_entity.type
_entity.pdbx_description
1 polymer ?
#
loop_
_entity_poly.entity_id
_entity_poly.type
_entity_poly.pdbx_seq_one_letter_code
_entity_poly.pdbx_strand_id
1 'polypeptide(L)'
;MTDKNITKDAMYDAVAPDDFESMLELDRYNNRSSAFDKIIAATHDHFWDPLDTKYIDFDEPFDMENEPLVPEEMIAALQTDYVSNHLSDPKERTRFINTMVLHNFSSILHGEQGALNLSASLCHVLKDQGAQEYAANQTREEARHVTGFAKYIKTRWGRPLECGAVLKDLLVEIIHAPEVYKKIIGMQMLVEGLAMGAFASFYNNIRDPLGKKLLQLVMTDEAFHHKFGKIWADRTVPKLDPEEHAIIEDWAAHCFQTLLFNLVSPTQQMALYADFGLDGMKVIEEFQKVMTDDVRRESMRESANIFRVLIKTLLNAGIITDRTRAFYGMYVDMEELKLEGDRMVGDDIAEDGIRYLQAINFKDRVVESIRVAAE
;
A
#
# COMPACT_ATOMS: atom_id res chain seq x y z
N MET A 1 9.77 32.86 9.13
CA MET A 1 8.66 32.88 8.17
C MET A 1 7.57 32.06 8.80
N THR A 2 6.43 32.66 9.05
CA THR A 2 5.29 31.97 9.64
C THR A 2 4.87 30.88 8.69
N ASP A 3 4.83 29.66 9.21
CA ASP A 3 4.17 28.57 8.55
C ASP A 3 2.80 29.05 8.07
N LYS A 4 2.67 29.29 6.78
CA LYS A 4 1.37 29.34 6.18
C LYS A 4 0.75 27.98 6.53
N ASN A 5 -0.36 28.01 7.18
CA ASN A 5 -1.02 26.83 7.64
C ASN A 5 -1.64 26.12 6.41
N ILE A 6 -0.79 25.41 5.65
CA ILE A 6 -1.15 24.75 4.37
C ILE A 6 -2.34 23.82 4.55
N THR A 7 -2.52 23.28 5.75
CA THR A 7 -3.67 22.40 6.07
C THR A 7 -4.99 23.16 6.16
N LYS A 8 -4.95 24.49 6.34
CA LYS A 8 -6.10 25.39 6.42
C LYS A 8 -6.38 26.11 5.11
N ASP A 9 -5.65 25.80 4.06
CA ASP A 9 -5.77 26.46 2.78
C ASP A 9 -7.02 25.97 2.02
N ALA A 10 -7.83 26.91 1.51
CA ALA A 10 -8.97 26.62 0.65
C ALA A 10 -8.57 25.83 -0.63
N MET A 11 -7.31 25.92 -1.06
CA MET A 11 -6.76 25.19 -2.19
C MET A 11 -6.75 23.68 -1.92
N TYR A 12 -6.43 23.26 -0.69
CA TYR A 12 -6.36 21.86 -0.31
C TYR A 12 -7.70 21.31 0.23
N ASP A 13 -8.71 22.16 0.40
CA ASP A 13 -10.00 21.83 1.00
C ASP A 13 -9.84 21.11 2.37
N ALA A 14 -8.95 21.64 3.17
CA ALA A 14 -8.55 21.08 4.45
C ALA A 14 -8.49 22.17 5.53
N VAL A 15 -8.55 21.73 6.80
CA VAL A 15 -8.39 22.57 7.99
C VAL A 15 -7.22 22.09 8.83
N ALA A 16 -6.71 22.93 9.71
CA ALA A 16 -5.73 22.50 10.70
C ALA A 16 -6.34 21.48 11.67
N PRO A 17 -5.56 20.51 12.20
CA PRO A 17 -6.07 19.45 13.08
C PRO A 17 -6.77 19.95 14.35
N ASP A 18 -6.46 21.18 14.80
CA ASP A 18 -7.04 21.82 15.97
C ASP A 18 -8.19 22.79 15.62
N ASP A 19 -8.54 22.96 14.35
CA ASP A 19 -9.58 23.87 13.86
C ASP A 19 -10.93 23.17 13.69
N PHE A 20 -11.52 22.70 14.79
CA PHE A 20 -12.84 22.07 14.75
C PHE A 20 -13.95 23.06 14.42
N GLU A 21 -13.79 24.36 14.72
CA GLU A 21 -14.79 25.38 14.41
C GLU A 21 -15.09 25.49 12.91
N SER A 22 -14.08 25.40 12.07
CA SER A 22 -14.25 25.39 10.62
C SER A 22 -15.01 24.16 10.12
N MET A 23 -15.04 23.07 10.88
CA MET A 23 -15.85 21.88 10.56
C MET A 23 -17.34 22.07 10.88
N LEU A 24 -17.70 23.09 11.66
CA LEU A 24 -19.08 23.43 12.03
C LEU A 24 -19.68 24.53 11.16
N GLU A 25 -18.97 25.04 10.15
CA GLU A 25 -19.49 26.04 9.20
C GLU A 25 -20.73 25.50 8.46
N LEU A 26 -21.82 26.27 8.48
CA LEU A 26 -23.11 25.82 7.93
C LEU A 26 -23.06 25.55 6.42
N ASP A 27 -22.30 26.34 5.68
CA ASP A 27 -22.18 26.19 4.24
C ASP A 27 -21.50 24.86 3.85
N ARG A 28 -20.65 24.32 4.72
CA ARG A 28 -20.02 23.02 4.53
C ARG A 28 -21.07 21.91 4.35
N TYR A 29 -22.15 21.94 5.12
CA TYR A 29 -23.20 20.91 5.06
C TYR A 29 -24.02 20.95 3.77
N ASN A 30 -24.00 22.08 3.05
CA ASN A 30 -24.69 22.24 1.77
C ASN A 30 -23.80 21.94 0.55
N ASN A 31 -22.50 21.87 0.75
CA ASN A 31 -21.51 21.82 -0.34
C ASN A 31 -20.77 20.46 -0.42
N ARG A 32 -21.40 19.36 -0.02
CA ARG A 32 -20.83 18.02 -0.16
C ARG A 32 -20.55 17.68 -1.62
N SER A 33 -19.33 17.31 -1.94
CA SER A 33 -18.94 16.87 -3.27
C SER A 33 -19.42 15.44 -3.55
N SER A 34 -19.89 15.19 -4.76
CA SER A 34 -20.21 13.84 -5.26
C SER A 34 -19.00 13.10 -5.85
N ALA A 35 -17.81 13.71 -5.84
CA ALA A 35 -16.60 13.12 -6.45
C ALA A 35 -16.23 11.78 -5.84
N PHE A 36 -16.53 11.58 -4.56
CA PHE A 36 -16.20 10.37 -3.79
C PHE A 36 -17.34 9.34 -3.74
N ASP A 37 -18.53 9.66 -4.21
CA ASP A 37 -19.73 8.81 -4.06
C ASP A 37 -19.55 7.40 -4.65
N LYS A 38 -18.86 7.28 -5.78
CA LYS A 38 -18.63 5.97 -6.42
C LYS A 38 -17.75 5.06 -5.58
N ILE A 39 -16.68 5.61 -4.99
CA ILE A 39 -15.79 4.81 -4.15
C ILE A 39 -16.43 4.51 -2.80
N ILE A 40 -17.25 5.41 -2.24
CA ILE A 40 -18.04 5.16 -1.04
C ILE A 40 -19.04 4.04 -1.29
N ALA A 41 -19.84 4.14 -2.37
CA ALA A 41 -20.83 3.12 -2.70
C ALA A 41 -20.21 1.74 -2.90
N ALA A 42 -19.04 1.67 -3.54
CA ALA A 42 -18.33 0.42 -3.77
C ALA A 42 -17.96 -0.31 -2.47
N THR A 43 -17.63 0.41 -1.40
CA THR A 43 -17.27 -0.20 -0.10
C THR A 43 -18.42 -0.97 0.55
N HIS A 44 -19.68 -0.71 0.17
CA HIS A 44 -20.83 -1.40 0.71
C HIS A 44 -21.01 -2.82 0.16
N ASP A 45 -20.52 -3.08 -1.04
CA ASP A 45 -20.83 -4.31 -1.79
C ASP A 45 -19.80 -5.42 -1.58
N HIS A 46 -18.62 -5.12 -1.03
CA HIS A 46 -17.52 -6.08 -0.84
C HIS A 46 -17.03 -6.18 0.62
N PHE A 47 -17.94 -6.00 1.56
CA PHE A 47 -17.62 -6.18 2.99
C PHE A 47 -17.12 -7.59 3.30
N TRP A 48 -16.09 -7.66 4.14
CA TRP A 48 -15.58 -8.90 4.75
C TRP A 48 -15.14 -8.65 6.19
N ASP A 49 -15.08 -9.74 6.99
CA ASP A 49 -14.71 -9.69 8.41
C ASP A 49 -13.63 -10.75 8.69
N PRO A 50 -12.43 -10.36 9.17
CA PRO A 50 -11.38 -11.30 9.54
C PRO A 50 -11.70 -12.15 10.76
N LEU A 51 -12.82 -11.92 11.43
CA LEU A 51 -13.29 -12.70 12.58
C LEU A 51 -14.35 -13.74 12.20
N ASP A 52 -14.86 -13.71 10.97
CA ASP A 52 -15.88 -14.63 10.46
C ASP A 52 -15.27 -15.62 9.45
N THR A 53 -15.28 -16.91 9.81
CA THR A 53 -14.76 -18.02 8.98
C THR A 53 -15.44 -18.15 7.62
N LYS A 54 -16.60 -17.53 7.44
CA LYS A 54 -17.27 -17.41 6.14
C LYS A 54 -16.40 -16.74 5.09
N TYR A 55 -15.55 -15.79 5.50
CA TYR A 55 -14.67 -15.03 4.60
C TYR A 55 -13.26 -15.59 4.56
N ILE A 56 -12.71 -15.94 5.73
CA ILE A 56 -11.34 -16.40 5.88
C ILE A 56 -11.21 -17.31 7.11
N ASP A 57 -10.64 -18.51 6.90
CA ASP A 57 -10.39 -19.47 7.98
C ASP A 57 -8.92 -19.48 8.34
N PHE A 58 -8.57 -18.93 9.52
CA PHE A 58 -7.19 -18.87 10.01
C PHE A 58 -6.67 -20.22 10.54
N ASP A 59 -7.51 -21.25 10.64
CA ASP A 59 -7.10 -22.61 11.02
C ASP A 59 -6.65 -23.45 9.80
N GLU A 60 -6.70 -22.90 8.57
CA GLU A 60 -6.18 -23.53 7.36
C GLU A 60 -4.72 -23.94 7.54
N PRO A 61 -4.39 -25.27 7.42
CA PRO A 61 -3.04 -25.77 7.68
C PRO A 61 -2.06 -25.42 6.55
N PHE A 62 -0.78 -25.24 6.91
CA PHE A 62 0.34 -25.15 5.99
C PHE A 62 1.61 -25.69 6.65
N ASP A 63 2.44 -26.45 5.92
CA ASP A 63 3.65 -27.07 6.44
C ASP A 63 4.83 -26.08 6.40
N MET A 64 4.87 -25.20 7.41
CA MET A 64 5.92 -24.18 7.56
C MET A 64 7.34 -24.73 7.69
N GLU A 65 7.49 -26.00 8.07
CA GLU A 65 8.80 -26.62 8.26
C GLU A 65 9.42 -27.11 6.94
N ASN A 66 8.59 -27.66 6.05
CA ASN A 66 9.06 -28.33 4.85
C ASN A 66 8.70 -27.59 3.55
N GLU A 67 7.76 -26.65 3.60
CA GLU A 67 7.32 -25.91 2.42
C GLU A 67 7.68 -24.42 2.51
N PRO A 68 8.45 -23.88 1.53
CA PRO A 68 8.68 -22.46 1.43
C PRO A 68 7.41 -21.74 0.98
N LEU A 69 7.07 -20.66 1.66
CA LEU A 69 5.87 -19.85 1.39
C LEU A 69 5.86 -19.23 -0.02
N VAL A 70 7.04 -18.93 -0.55
CA VAL A 70 7.21 -18.35 -1.89
C VAL A 70 8.36 -19.03 -2.63
N PRO A 71 8.43 -18.95 -3.97
CA PRO A 71 9.60 -19.37 -4.72
C PRO A 71 10.87 -18.61 -4.28
N GLU A 72 12.02 -19.28 -4.33
CA GLU A 72 13.30 -18.69 -3.87
C GLU A 72 13.72 -17.48 -4.72
N GLU A 73 13.26 -17.40 -5.95
CA GLU A 73 13.49 -16.27 -6.86
C GLU A 73 12.94 -14.94 -6.32
N MET A 74 11.94 -15.00 -5.46
CA MET A 74 11.40 -13.81 -4.78
C MET A 74 12.30 -13.30 -3.65
N ILE A 75 13.28 -14.09 -3.21
CA ILE A 75 14.16 -13.72 -2.10
C ILE A 75 15.48 -13.22 -2.68
N ALA A 76 15.59 -11.90 -2.80
CA ALA A 76 16.73 -11.25 -3.47
C ALA A 76 18.10 -11.68 -2.89
N ALA A 77 18.20 -11.94 -1.59
CA ALA A 77 19.44 -12.41 -0.97
C ALA A 77 19.87 -13.79 -1.50
N LEU A 78 18.93 -14.69 -1.84
CA LEU A 78 19.23 -16.02 -2.40
C LEU A 78 19.74 -15.96 -3.85
N GLN A 79 19.60 -14.83 -4.51
CA GLN A 79 20.13 -14.62 -5.86
C GLN A 79 21.65 -14.34 -5.85
N THR A 80 22.26 -14.27 -4.67
CA THR A 80 23.71 -14.13 -4.50
C THR A 80 24.36 -15.48 -4.23
N ASP A 81 25.53 -15.74 -4.84
CA ASP A 81 26.29 -16.98 -4.61
C ASP A 81 26.64 -17.18 -3.14
N TYR A 82 26.92 -16.10 -2.42
CA TYR A 82 27.30 -16.17 -1.00
C TYR A 82 26.17 -16.76 -0.16
N VAL A 83 24.95 -16.25 -0.27
CA VAL A 83 23.81 -16.72 0.52
C VAL A 83 23.35 -18.09 0.04
N SER A 84 23.24 -18.29 -1.28
CA SER A 84 22.78 -19.55 -1.86
C SER A 84 23.67 -20.73 -1.51
N ASN A 85 24.99 -20.54 -1.52
CA ASN A 85 25.96 -21.58 -1.12
C ASN A 85 25.97 -21.83 0.40
N HIS A 86 25.78 -20.79 1.22
CA HIS A 86 25.73 -20.92 2.67
C HIS A 86 24.50 -21.72 3.12
N LEU A 87 23.34 -21.45 2.51
CA LEU A 87 22.06 -22.11 2.79
C LEU A 87 21.83 -23.32 1.86
N SER A 88 22.78 -24.27 1.85
CA SER A 88 22.71 -25.47 1.01
C SER A 88 21.76 -26.55 1.56
N ASP A 89 21.49 -26.57 2.87
CA ASP A 89 20.50 -27.46 3.45
C ASP A 89 19.08 -27.03 3.11
N PRO A 90 18.24 -27.91 2.53
CA PRO A 90 16.87 -27.55 2.10
C PRO A 90 15.98 -27.05 3.23
N LYS A 91 16.10 -27.60 4.45
CA LYS A 91 15.29 -27.16 5.60
C LYS A 91 15.70 -25.75 6.08
N GLU A 92 17.01 -25.49 6.18
CA GLU A 92 17.52 -24.16 6.50
C GLU A 92 17.15 -23.14 5.44
N ARG A 93 17.16 -23.52 4.17
CA ARG A 93 16.73 -22.68 3.06
C ARG A 93 15.24 -22.36 3.16
N THR A 94 14.38 -23.34 3.42
CA THR A 94 12.94 -23.13 3.67
C THR A 94 12.72 -22.21 4.86
N ARG A 95 13.41 -22.43 5.97
CA ARG A 95 13.35 -21.59 7.17
C ARG A 95 13.75 -20.14 6.84
N PHE A 96 14.81 -19.94 6.06
CA PHE A 96 15.25 -18.62 5.63
C PHE A 96 14.20 -17.92 4.78
N ILE A 97 13.66 -18.57 3.74
CA ILE A 97 12.60 -18.04 2.89
C ILE A 97 11.40 -17.61 3.74
N ASN A 98 10.92 -18.49 4.62
CA ASN A 98 9.76 -18.22 5.46
C ASN A 98 10.03 -17.08 6.47
N THR A 99 11.28 -16.91 6.93
CA THR A 99 11.68 -15.77 7.78
C THR A 99 11.71 -14.46 6.99
N MET A 100 12.16 -14.47 5.73
CA MET A 100 12.11 -13.28 4.88
C MET A 100 10.67 -12.87 4.57
N VAL A 101 9.78 -13.85 4.37
CA VAL A 101 8.34 -13.58 4.22
C VAL A 101 7.75 -12.99 5.51
N LEU A 102 8.12 -13.51 6.71
CA LEU A 102 7.72 -12.90 7.98
C LEU A 102 8.14 -11.44 8.08
N HIS A 103 9.37 -11.10 7.67
CA HIS A 103 9.84 -9.71 7.65
C HIS A 103 8.95 -8.83 6.77
N ASN A 104 8.64 -9.29 5.57
CA ASN A 104 7.78 -8.54 4.65
C ASN A 104 6.36 -8.38 5.20
N PHE A 105 5.73 -9.45 5.69
CA PHE A 105 4.38 -9.39 6.26
C PHE A 105 4.32 -8.57 7.55
N SER A 106 5.40 -8.54 8.34
CA SER A 106 5.49 -7.65 9.50
C SER A 106 5.59 -6.19 9.08
N SER A 107 6.36 -5.89 8.03
CA SER A 107 6.43 -4.53 7.46
C SER A 107 5.08 -4.10 6.88
N ILE A 108 4.37 -4.99 6.19
CA ILE A 108 3.00 -4.77 5.72
C ILE A 108 2.09 -4.46 6.92
N LEU A 109 2.05 -5.30 7.94
CA LEU A 109 1.21 -5.07 9.14
C LEU A 109 1.46 -3.68 9.76
N HIS A 110 2.71 -3.24 9.84
CA HIS A 110 3.05 -1.91 10.34
C HIS A 110 2.63 -0.80 9.37
N GLY A 111 2.69 -1.05 8.07
CA GLY A 111 2.15 -0.16 7.03
C GLY A 111 0.65 0.03 7.18
N GLU A 112 -0.11 -1.06 7.32
CA GLU A 112 -1.57 -1.05 7.57
C GLU A 112 -1.94 -0.28 8.84
N GLN A 113 -1.15 -0.46 9.92
CA GLN A 113 -1.36 0.34 11.14
C GLN A 113 -1.08 1.84 10.87
N GLY A 114 -0.13 2.15 10.01
CA GLY A 114 0.14 3.51 9.56
C GLY A 114 -1.02 4.07 8.75
N ALA A 115 -1.53 3.31 7.78
CA ALA A 115 -2.67 3.67 6.94
C ALA A 115 -3.96 3.88 7.76
N LEU A 116 -4.21 3.01 8.75
CA LEU A 116 -5.30 3.18 9.71
C LEU A 116 -5.23 4.53 10.44
N ASN A 117 -4.06 4.87 10.98
CA ASN A 117 -3.89 6.13 11.72
C ASN A 117 -3.96 7.35 10.81
N LEU A 118 -3.46 7.22 9.59
CA LEU A 118 -3.50 8.28 8.59
C LEU A 118 -4.93 8.55 8.15
N SER A 119 -5.68 7.55 7.72
CA SER A 119 -7.07 7.69 7.26
C SER A 119 -7.96 8.29 8.35
N ALA A 120 -7.75 7.88 9.62
CA ALA A 120 -8.39 8.52 10.77
C ALA A 120 -8.00 10.00 10.89
N SER A 121 -6.74 10.35 10.67
CA SER A 121 -6.28 11.76 10.71
C SER A 121 -6.86 12.60 9.57
N LEU A 122 -7.14 12.01 8.41
CA LEU A 122 -7.81 12.69 7.30
C LEU A 122 -9.26 13.07 7.66
N CYS A 123 -9.95 12.27 8.49
CA CYS A 123 -11.28 12.64 9.00
C CYS A 123 -11.26 13.94 9.81
N HIS A 124 -10.14 14.29 10.43
CA HIS A 124 -9.99 15.53 11.20
C HIS A 124 -9.74 16.76 10.32
N VAL A 125 -9.13 16.60 9.17
CA VAL A 125 -8.62 17.75 8.40
C VAL A 125 -9.35 17.99 7.09
N LEU A 126 -10.01 16.98 6.49
CA LEU A 126 -10.71 17.13 5.22
C LEU A 126 -12.04 17.87 5.40
N LYS A 127 -12.20 18.98 4.67
CA LYS A 127 -13.38 19.84 4.76
C LYS A 127 -14.55 19.34 3.92
N ASP A 128 -14.29 18.70 2.78
CA ASP A 128 -15.35 18.06 1.95
C ASP A 128 -15.95 16.85 2.70
N GLN A 129 -17.29 16.87 2.87
CA GLN A 129 -17.98 15.79 3.57
C GLN A 129 -17.85 14.43 2.87
N GLY A 130 -17.81 14.40 1.54
CA GLY A 130 -17.64 13.16 0.78
C GLY A 130 -16.23 12.59 0.98
N ALA A 131 -15.20 13.44 0.97
CA ALA A 131 -13.82 13.04 1.27
C ALA A 131 -13.69 12.54 2.72
N GLN A 132 -14.30 13.23 3.67
CA GLN A 132 -14.30 12.84 5.09
C GLN A 132 -15.01 11.50 5.31
N GLU A 133 -16.17 11.28 4.67
CA GLU A 133 -16.92 10.02 4.72
C GLU A 133 -16.07 8.86 4.18
N TYR A 134 -15.40 9.07 3.03
CA TYR A 134 -14.53 8.05 2.49
C TYR A 134 -13.33 7.74 3.41
N ALA A 135 -12.69 8.76 3.98
CA ALA A 135 -11.60 8.57 4.94
C ALA A 135 -12.05 7.77 6.17
N ALA A 136 -13.30 7.96 6.65
CA ALA A 136 -13.87 7.16 7.72
C ALA A 136 -14.11 5.70 7.31
N ASN A 137 -14.57 5.45 6.09
CA ASN A 137 -14.70 4.09 5.54
C ASN A 137 -13.34 3.41 5.44
N GLN A 138 -12.34 4.08 4.87
CA GLN A 138 -10.98 3.56 4.79
C GLN A 138 -10.42 3.23 6.19
N THR A 139 -10.62 4.11 7.19
CA THR A 139 -10.21 3.84 8.57
C THR A 139 -10.75 2.50 9.08
N ARG A 140 -11.98 2.17 8.75
CA ARG A 140 -12.59 0.88 9.12
C ARG A 140 -11.98 -0.29 8.33
N GLU A 141 -11.69 -0.09 7.07
CA GLU A 141 -11.08 -1.10 6.20
C GLU A 141 -9.66 -1.42 6.66
N GLU A 142 -8.84 -0.40 6.92
CA GLU A 142 -7.50 -0.57 7.49
C GLU A 142 -7.50 -1.30 8.84
N ALA A 143 -8.50 -1.06 9.69
CA ALA A 143 -8.62 -1.77 10.97
C ALA A 143 -8.82 -3.28 10.77
N ARG A 144 -9.55 -3.71 9.73
CA ARG A 144 -9.68 -5.14 9.42
C ARG A 144 -8.44 -5.73 8.76
N HIS A 145 -7.68 -4.94 7.97
CA HIS A 145 -6.39 -5.34 7.42
C HIS A 145 -5.38 -5.62 8.53
N VAL A 146 -5.22 -4.69 9.48
CA VAL A 146 -4.38 -4.87 10.67
C VAL A 146 -4.76 -6.16 11.41
N THR A 147 -6.06 -6.39 11.63
CA THR A 147 -6.55 -7.61 12.30
C THR A 147 -6.21 -8.87 11.48
N GLY A 148 -6.44 -8.84 10.17
CA GLY A 148 -6.18 -9.95 9.26
C GLY A 148 -4.70 -10.33 9.23
N PHE A 149 -3.81 -9.37 9.00
CA PHE A 149 -2.36 -9.61 8.98
C PHE A 149 -1.82 -10.06 10.34
N ALA A 150 -2.30 -9.44 11.45
CA ALA A 150 -1.88 -9.86 12.79
C ALA A 150 -2.28 -11.31 13.09
N LYS A 151 -3.50 -11.73 12.71
CA LYS A 151 -3.95 -13.13 12.85
C LYS A 151 -3.14 -14.08 11.96
N TYR A 152 -2.89 -13.73 10.71
CA TYR A 152 -2.09 -14.54 9.80
C TYR A 152 -0.67 -14.76 10.33
N ILE A 153 0.01 -13.68 10.74
CA ILE A 153 1.36 -13.78 11.31
C ILE A 153 1.35 -14.61 12.59
N LYS A 154 0.34 -14.41 13.46
CA LYS A 154 0.20 -15.21 14.68
C LYS A 154 0.05 -16.69 14.37
N THR A 155 -0.76 -17.05 13.38
CA THR A 155 -0.98 -18.45 12.98
C THR A 155 0.27 -19.10 12.43
N ARG A 156 1.06 -18.40 11.61
CA ARG A 156 2.24 -18.98 10.93
C ARG A 156 3.54 -18.88 11.74
N TRP A 157 3.73 -17.81 12.51
CA TRP A 157 5.01 -17.53 13.22
C TRP A 157 4.86 -17.19 14.71
N GLY A 158 3.64 -17.05 15.21
CA GLY A 158 3.33 -16.71 16.60
C GLY A 158 3.37 -15.22 16.92
N ARG A 159 4.24 -14.42 16.28
CA ARG A 159 4.35 -12.97 16.51
C ARG A 159 4.97 -12.25 15.32
N PRO A 160 4.67 -10.95 15.11
CA PRO A 160 5.37 -10.14 14.13
C PRO A 160 6.78 -9.76 14.60
N LEU A 161 7.60 -9.30 13.66
CA LEU A 161 8.86 -8.60 13.91
C LEU A 161 8.60 -7.12 14.22
N GLU A 162 9.59 -6.46 14.80
CA GLU A 162 9.54 -5.01 15.04
C GLU A 162 9.52 -4.22 13.72
N CYS A 163 8.92 -3.03 13.76
CA CYS A 163 8.91 -2.13 12.62
C CYS A 163 10.33 -1.65 12.28
N GLY A 164 10.76 -1.84 11.06
CA GLY A 164 12.05 -1.34 10.58
C GLY A 164 12.13 0.18 10.69
N ALA A 165 13.32 0.71 11.02
CA ALA A 165 13.51 2.14 11.29
C ALA A 165 13.06 3.03 10.12
N VAL A 166 13.42 2.68 8.87
CA VAL A 166 13.05 3.45 7.68
C VAL A 166 11.55 3.56 7.50
N LEU A 167 10.83 2.44 7.61
CA LEU A 167 9.37 2.43 7.52
C LEU A 167 8.76 3.23 8.66
N LYS A 168 9.24 3.03 9.88
CA LYS A 168 8.76 3.76 11.06
C LYS A 168 8.93 5.27 10.90
N ASP A 169 10.10 5.73 10.47
CA ASP A 169 10.39 7.16 10.31
C ASP A 169 9.51 7.77 9.21
N LEU A 170 9.33 7.08 8.08
CA LEU A 170 8.44 7.53 7.00
C LEU A 170 6.98 7.60 7.47
N LEU A 171 6.48 6.58 8.17
CA LEU A 171 5.11 6.58 8.69
C LEU A 171 4.89 7.70 9.71
N VAL A 172 5.86 7.92 10.61
CA VAL A 172 5.80 9.00 11.59
C VAL A 172 5.76 10.36 10.89
N GLU A 173 6.61 10.58 9.89
CA GLU A 173 6.64 11.83 9.13
C GLU A 173 5.29 12.09 8.43
N ILE A 174 4.73 11.09 7.75
CA ILE A 174 3.46 11.22 7.02
C ILE A 174 2.27 11.43 7.98
N ILE A 175 2.15 10.60 9.03
CA ILE A 175 0.99 10.62 9.93
C ILE A 175 0.93 11.91 10.74
N HIS A 176 2.08 12.41 11.20
CA HIS A 176 2.15 13.62 12.00
C HIS A 176 2.30 14.91 11.20
N ALA A 177 2.44 14.82 9.87
CA ALA A 177 2.48 16.00 9.03
C ALA A 177 1.20 16.84 9.24
N PRO A 178 1.29 18.14 9.51
CA PRO A 178 0.13 19.00 9.52
C PRO A 178 -0.41 19.27 8.10
N GLU A 179 0.43 19.08 7.08
CA GLU A 179 0.09 19.34 5.69
C GLU A 179 -0.64 18.15 5.06
N VAL A 180 -1.85 18.41 4.56
CA VAL A 180 -2.70 17.35 3.96
C VAL A 180 -2.06 16.74 2.71
N TYR A 181 -1.32 17.50 1.91
CA TYR A 181 -0.66 16.98 0.72
C TYR A 181 0.39 15.91 1.06
N LYS A 182 1.10 16.05 2.18
CA LYS A 182 2.05 15.04 2.64
C LYS A 182 1.37 13.72 2.97
N LYS A 183 0.21 13.80 3.61
CA LYS A 183 -0.60 12.63 3.95
C LYS A 183 -1.11 11.92 2.69
N ILE A 184 -1.68 12.66 1.76
CA ILE A 184 -2.32 12.07 0.58
C ILE A 184 -1.27 11.56 -0.42
N ILE A 185 -0.24 12.34 -0.74
CA ILE A 185 0.78 11.89 -1.69
C ILE A 185 1.65 10.81 -1.06
N GLY A 186 2.11 11.00 0.18
CA GLY A 186 2.97 10.04 0.86
C GLY A 186 2.27 8.70 1.09
N MET A 187 1.07 8.69 1.67
CA MET A 187 0.35 7.46 1.95
C MET A 187 -0.52 7.03 0.77
N GLN A 188 -1.59 7.76 0.47
CA GLN A 188 -2.63 7.31 -0.45
C GLN A 188 -2.13 7.05 -1.88
N MET A 189 -1.09 7.75 -2.33
CA MET A 189 -0.56 7.56 -3.68
C MET A 189 0.67 6.67 -3.73
N LEU A 190 1.60 6.81 -2.78
CA LEU A 190 2.89 6.12 -2.85
C LEU A 190 2.95 4.87 -1.96
N VAL A 191 2.60 4.95 -0.67
CA VAL A 191 2.68 3.77 0.22
C VAL A 191 1.59 2.77 -0.14
N GLU A 192 0.34 3.19 -0.34
CA GLU A 192 -0.75 2.33 -0.80
C GLU A 192 -0.49 1.76 -2.20
N GLY A 193 0.06 2.57 -3.11
CA GLY A 193 0.47 2.09 -4.43
C GLY A 193 1.57 1.03 -4.35
N LEU A 194 2.54 1.20 -3.42
CA LEU A 194 3.56 0.20 -3.12
C LEU A 194 2.95 -1.08 -2.56
N ALA A 195 2.00 -0.96 -1.63
CA ALA A 195 1.30 -2.07 -1.02
C ALA A 195 0.54 -2.90 -2.05
N MET A 196 -0.24 -2.28 -2.93
CA MET A 196 -0.96 -2.97 -4.02
C MET A 196 -0.04 -3.82 -4.89
N GLY A 197 1.12 -3.29 -5.29
CA GLY A 197 2.08 -4.06 -6.07
C GLY A 197 2.72 -5.20 -5.28
N ALA A 198 3.03 -4.99 -3.99
CA ALA A 198 3.53 -6.04 -3.11
C ALA A 198 2.49 -7.15 -2.92
N PHE A 199 1.23 -6.79 -2.65
CA PHE A 199 0.13 -7.74 -2.50
C PHE A 199 -0.09 -8.56 -3.77
N ALA A 200 -0.10 -7.94 -4.94
CA ALA A 200 -0.23 -8.64 -6.21
C ALA A 200 0.93 -9.61 -6.45
N SER A 201 2.16 -9.19 -6.16
CA SER A 201 3.34 -10.04 -6.26
C SER A 201 3.27 -11.25 -5.32
N PHE A 202 2.93 -11.03 -4.04
CA PHE A 202 2.73 -12.13 -3.10
C PHE A 202 1.56 -13.01 -3.49
N TYR A 203 0.40 -12.47 -3.86
CA TYR A 203 -0.77 -13.24 -4.27
C TYR A 203 -0.47 -14.22 -5.40
N ASN A 204 0.32 -13.78 -6.37
CA ASN A 204 0.67 -14.62 -7.52
C ASN A 204 1.68 -15.74 -7.19
N ASN A 205 2.46 -15.57 -6.12
CA ASN A 205 3.59 -16.45 -5.82
C ASN A 205 3.45 -17.21 -4.50
N ILE A 206 2.60 -16.77 -3.57
CA ILE A 206 2.45 -17.42 -2.27
C ILE A 206 1.78 -18.79 -2.42
N ARG A 207 2.37 -19.79 -1.77
CA ARG A 207 1.89 -21.18 -1.80
C ARG A 207 0.86 -21.46 -0.72
N ASP A 208 0.86 -20.67 0.36
CA ASP A 208 -0.09 -20.78 1.45
C ASP A 208 -1.48 -20.28 1.04
N PRO A 209 -2.52 -21.16 0.99
CA PRO A 209 -3.88 -20.76 0.60
C PRO A 209 -4.47 -19.68 1.51
N LEU A 210 -4.18 -19.73 2.82
CA LEU A 210 -4.61 -18.71 3.77
C LEU A 210 -4.01 -17.35 3.46
N GLY A 211 -2.69 -17.29 3.23
CA GLY A 211 -2.00 -16.06 2.86
C GLY A 211 -2.53 -15.50 1.54
N LYS A 212 -2.74 -16.38 0.55
CA LYS A 212 -3.33 -15.99 -0.74
C LYS A 212 -4.73 -15.41 -0.59
N LYS A 213 -5.56 -16.02 0.26
CA LYS A 213 -6.92 -15.54 0.53
C LYS A 213 -6.93 -14.19 1.24
N LEU A 214 -6.07 -14.01 2.25
CA LEU A 214 -5.95 -12.74 2.95
C LEU A 214 -5.57 -11.61 1.98
N LEU A 215 -4.53 -11.82 1.17
CA LEU A 215 -4.08 -10.84 0.18
C LEU A 215 -5.20 -10.46 -0.80
N GLN A 216 -5.98 -11.44 -1.29
CA GLN A 216 -7.11 -11.16 -2.17
C GLN A 216 -8.16 -10.27 -1.49
N LEU A 217 -8.51 -10.57 -0.23
CA LEU A 217 -9.50 -9.80 0.52
C LEU A 217 -9.05 -8.36 0.77
N VAL A 218 -7.80 -8.17 1.19
CA VAL A 218 -7.21 -6.85 1.38
C VAL A 218 -7.21 -6.05 0.08
N MET A 219 -6.78 -6.65 -1.02
CA MET A 219 -6.74 -5.97 -2.33
C MET A 219 -8.10 -5.51 -2.83
N THR A 220 -9.23 -6.09 -2.36
CA THR A 220 -10.56 -5.59 -2.71
C THR A 220 -10.83 -4.19 -2.18
N ASP A 221 -10.21 -3.84 -1.07
CA ASP A 221 -10.33 -2.52 -0.42
C ASP A 221 -9.27 -1.55 -0.99
N GLU A 222 -8.02 -2.01 -1.09
CA GLU A 222 -6.88 -1.22 -1.56
C GLU A 222 -7.09 -0.60 -2.94
N ALA A 223 -7.80 -1.30 -3.84
CA ALA A 223 -8.16 -0.78 -5.15
C ALA A 223 -8.98 0.51 -5.10
N PHE A 224 -9.61 0.82 -3.95
CA PHE A 224 -10.36 2.06 -3.73
C PHE A 224 -9.56 3.09 -2.93
N HIS A 225 -8.68 2.66 -2.01
CA HIS A 225 -7.78 3.55 -1.27
C HIS A 225 -6.93 4.37 -2.23
N HIS A 226 -6.31 3.71 -3.19
CA HIS A 226 -5.52 4.38 -4.22
C HIS A 226 -6.35 5.38 -5.07
N LYS A 227 -7.60 5.06 -5.39
CA LYS A 227 -8.50 5.95 -6.15
C LYS A 227 -8.81 7.24 -5.40
N PHE A 228 -8.86 7.20 -4.06
CA PHE A 228 -9.05 8.40 -3.25
C PHE A 228 -7.94 9.42 -3.49
N GLY A 229 -6.68 9.01 -3.45
CA GLY A 229 -5.53 9.87 -3.74
C GLY A 229 -5.60 10.49 -5.13
N LYS A 230 -5.99 9.70 -6.15
CA LYS A 230 -6.17 10.20 -7.51
C LYS A 230 -7.30 11.26 -7.60
N ILE A 231 -8.46 10.99 -7.00
CA ILE A 231 -9.59 11.95 -7.01
C ILE A 231 -9.19 13.27 -6.36
N TRP A 232 -8.45 13.19 -5.23
CA TRP A 232 -7.92 14.38 -4.58
C TRP A 232 -6.95 15.14 -5.51
N ALA A 233 -6.01 14.44 -6.14
CA ALA A 233 -5.02 15.05 -7.03
C ALA A 233 -5.68 15.72 -8.24
N ASP A 234 -6.64 15.06 -8.90
CA ASP A 234 -7.38 15.62 -10.05
C ASP A 234 -8.11 16.93 -9.69
N ARG A 235 -8.51 17.10 -8.44
CA ARG A 235 -9.25 18.28 -7.96
C ARG A 235 -8.32 19.39 -7.43
N THR A 236 -7.14 19.05 -7.00
CA THR A 236 -6.22 19.94 -6.28
C THR A 236 -5.06 20.39 -7.16
N VAL A 237 -4.34 19.45 -7.77
CA VAL A 237 -3.12 19.76 -8.53
C VAL A 237 -3.31 20.81 -9.63
N PRO A 238 -4.41 20.81 -10.42
CA PRO A 238 -4.61 21.83 -11.45
C PRO A 238 -4.83 23.25 -10.92
N LYS A 239 -5.06 23.42 -9.62
CA LYS A 239 -5.33 24.73 -8.99
C LYS A 239 -4.08 25.32 -8.33
N LEU A 240 -3.01 24.55 -8.21
CA LEU A 240 -1.78 24.96 -7.54
C LEU A 240 -1.06 26.02 -8.37
N ASP A 241 -0.53 27.02 -7.69
CA ASP A 241 0.45 27.89 -8.31
C ASP A 241 1.81 27.16 -8.46
N PRO A 242 2.75 27.72 -9.25
CA PRO A 242 4.02 27.04 -9.51
C PRO A 242 4.88 26.79 -8.25
N GLU A 243 4.78 27.64 -7.22
CA GLU A 243 5.52 27.50 -5.96
C GLU A 243 4.96 26.34 -5.15
N GLU A 244 3.64 26.29 -4.97
CA GLU A 244 2.95 25.20 -4.28
C GLU A 244 3.13 23.86 -5.01
N HIS A 245 3.06 23.88 -6.33
CA HIS A 245 3.29 22.68 -7.13
C HIS A 245 4.72 22.13 -6.95
N ALA A 246 5.73 23.01 -6.90
CA ALA A 246 7.11 22.59 -6.67
C ALA A 246 7.32 21.95 -5.29
N ILE A 247 6.62 22.43 -4.25
CA ILE A 247 6.65 21.83 -2.90
C ILE A 247 6.11 20.41 -2.94
N ILE A 248 4.99 20.18 -3.61
CA ILE A 248 4.38 18.86 -3.77
C ILE A 248 5.29 17.90 -4.56
N GLU A 249 5.91 18.39 -5.62
CA GLU A 249 6.85 17.61 -6.44
C GLU A 249 8.08 17.17 -5.63
N ASP A 250 8.65 18.06 -4.82
CA ASP A 250 9.81 17.75 -3.98
C ASP A 250 9.46 16.69 -2.93
N TRP A 251 8.29 16.81 -2.32
CA TRP A 251 7.79 15.82 -1.37
C TRP A 251 7.58 14.45 -2.02
N ALA A 252 6.93 14.41 -3.18
CA ALA A 252 6.71 13.16 -3.92
C ALA A 252 8.04 12.49 -4.31
N ALA A 253 9.02 13.27 -4.75
CA ALA A 253 10.36 12.76 -5.06
C ALA A 253 11.09 12.23 -3.82
N HIS A 254 10.99 12.91 -2.68
CA HIS A 254 11.55 12.46 -1.41
C HIS A 254 10.96 11.10 -0.98
N CYS A 255 9.63 10.98 -0.96
CA CYS A 255 8.96 9.73 -0.62
C CYS A 255 9.34 8.59 -1.60
N PHE A 256 9.30 8.86 -2.90
CA PHE A 256 9.65 7.87 -3.91
C PHE A 256 11.09 7.35 -3.72
N GLN A 257 12.06 8.24 -3.49
CA GLN A 257 13.44 7.85 -3.22
C GLN A 257 13.57 7.00 -1.95
N THR A 258 12.86 7.39 -0.88
CA THR A 258 12.88 6.64 0.38
C THR A 258 12.35 5.22 0.17
N LEU A 259 11.27 5.05 -0.58
CA LEU A 259 10.72 3.74 -0.90
C LEU A 259 11.67 2.92 -1.77
N LEU A 260 12.21 3.52 -2.84
CA LEU A 260 13.06 2.82 -3.82
C LEU A 260 14.40 2.36 -3.25
N PHE A 261 15.05 3.21 -2.46
CA PHE A 261 16.46 2.96 -2.07
C PHE A 261 16.60 2.50 -0.63
N ASN A 262 15.73 2.91 0.25
CA ASN A 262 15.89 2.67 1.68
C ASN A 262 15.00 1.52 2.17
N LEU A 263 13.71 1.53 1.81
CA LEU A 263 12.76 0.53 2.34
C LEU A 263 13.06 -0.89 1.84
N VAL A 264 13.41 -1.04 0.55
CA VAL A 264 13.73 -2.34 -0.06
C VAL A 264 15.20 -2.74 0.11
N SER A 265 16.00 -1.96 0.83
CA SER A 265 17.42 -2.24 1.04
C SER A 265 17.63 -3.47 1.93
N PRO A 266 18.57 -4.38 1.58
CA PRO A 266 18.96 -5.50 2.44
C PRO A 266 19.46 -5.09 3.83
N THR A 267 19.85 -3.82 4.02
CA THR A 267 20.25 -3.28 5.33
C THR A 267 19.14 -3.37 6.37
N GLN A 268 17.87 -3.40 5.96
CA GLN A 268 16.72 -3.56 6.86
C GLN A 268 16.65 -4.96 7.49
N GLN A 269 17.38 -5.94 6.96
CA GLN A 269 17.32 -7.35 7.33
C GLN A 269 18.60 -7.84 8.04
N MET A 270 19.51 -6.94 8.43
CA MET A 270 20.82 -7.29 9.01
C MET A 270 20.73 -8.26 10.20
N ALA A 271 19.78 -8.03 11.11
CA ALA A 271 19.58 -8.90 12.26
C ALA A 271 19.14 -10.31 11.84
N LEU A 272 18.29 -10.43 10.81
CA LEU A 272 17.81 -11.72 10.32
C LEU A 272 18.94 -12.52 9.66
N TYR A 273 19.86 -11.88 8.94
CA TYR A 273 21.00 -12.59 8.36
C TYR A 273 21.88 -13.24 9.44
N ALA A 274 22.09 -12.56 10.56
CA ALA A 274 22.87 -13.09 11.67
C ALA A 274 22.26 -14.36 12.29
N ASP A 275 20.92 -14.48 12.34
CA ASP A 275 20.22 -15.67 12.83
C ASP A 275 20.47 -16.93 11.97
N PHE A 276 20.95 -16.74 10.74
CA PHE A 276 21.34 -17.80 9.81
C PHE A 276 22.85 -17.94 9.65
N GLY A 277 23.64 -17.31 10.53
CA GLY A 277 25.10 -17.34 10.45
C GLY A 277 25.70 -16.61 9.24
N LEU A 278 24.93 -15.75 8.60
CA LEU A 278 25.37 -14.93 7.48
C LEU A 278 25.96 -13.60 7.97
N ASP A 279 27.07 -13.20 7.38
CA ASP A 279 27.60 -11.84 7.53
C ASP A 279 26.75 -10.87 6.73
N GLY A 280 25.97 -10.06 7.41
CA GLY A 280 25.05 -9.10 6.78
C GLY A 280 25.76 -8.08 5.89
N MET A 281 26.96 -7.63 6.26
CA MET A 281 27.74 -6.71 5.40
C MET A 281 28.12 -7.39 4.09
N LYS A 282 28.53 -8.65 4.15
CA LYS A 282 28.86 -9.43 2.96
C LYS A 282 27.62 -9.69 2.09
N VAL A 283 26.46 -9.93 2.71
CA VAL A 283 25.19 -10.03 1.95
C VAL A 283 24.94 -8.73 1.18
N ILE A 284 25.11 -7.57 1.84
CA ILE A 284 24.91 -6.25 1.19
C ILE A 284 25.91 -6.06 0.03
N GLU A 285 27.19 -6.35 0.25
CA GLU A 285 28.22 -6.24 -0.79
C GLU A 285 27.91 -7.11 -2.01
N GLU A 286 27.51 -8.37 -1.80
CA GLU A 286 27.13 -9.28 -2.87
C GLU A 286 25.85 -8.83 -3.58
N PHE A 287 24.84 -8.37 -2.81
CA PHE A 287 23.62 -7.82 -3.37
C PHE A 287 23.87 -6.61 -4.29
N GLN A 288 24.77 -5.70 -3.88
CA GLN A 288 25.12 -4.53 -4.68
C GLN A 288 25.77 -4.89 -6.03
N LYS A 289 26.47 -6.03 -6.12
CA LYS A 289 27.06 -6.52 -7.36
C LYS A 289 26.01 -7.02 -8.36
N VAL A 290 24.90 -7.58 -7.86
CA VAL A 290 23.83 -8.12 -8.70
C VAL A 290 22.73 -7.09 -8.96
N MET A 291 22.45 -6.19 -8.01
CA MET A 291 21.41 -5.17 -8.12
C MET A 291 22.00 -3.83 -8.59
N THR A 292 22.41 -3.79 -9.84
CA THR A 292 22.91 -2.58 -10.50
C THR A 292 21.78 -1.66 -10.96
N ASP A 293 22.08 -0.40 -11.30
CA ASP A 293 21.08 0.51 -11.87
C ASP A 293 20.54 0.03 -13.23
N ASP A 294 21.33 -0.73 -13.98
CA ASP A 294 20.88 -1.37 -15.23
C ASP A 294 19.85 -2.47 -14.95
N VAL A 295 20.08 -3.30 -13.93
CA VAL A 295 19.11 -4.32 -13.49
C VAL A 295 17.81 -3.67 -12.98
N ARG A 296 17.91 -2.60 -12.20
CA ARG A 296 16.72 -1.84 -11.76
C ARG A 296 15.95 -1.27 -12.95
N ARG A 297 16.63 -0.64 -13.90
CA ARG A 297 16.00 -0.12 -15.12
C ARG A 297 15.34 -1.21 -15.94
N GLU A 298 16.00 -2.36 -16.10
CA GLU A 298 15.43 -3.49 -16.84
C GLU A 298 14.18 -4.03 -16.15
N SER A 299 14.21 -4.21 -14.81
CA SER A 299 13.03 -4.66 -14.07
C SER A 299 11.87 -3.66 -14.14
N MET A 300 12.14 -2.36 -14.22
CA MET A 300 11.12 -1.32 -14.37
C MET A 300 10.53 -1.21 -15.79
N ARG A 301 11.02 -1.98 -16.76
CA ARG A 301 10.35 -2.15 -18.06
C ARG A 301 9.12 -3.04 -17.99
N GLU A 302 9.06 -3.89 -16.99
CA GLU A 302 7.89 -4.72 -16.77
C GLU A 302 6.72 -3.87 -16.27
N SER A 303 5.57 -3.96 -16.90
CA SER A 303 4.36 -3.20 -16.52
C SER A 303 3.88 -3.50 -15.10
N ALA A 304 4.21 -4.67 -14.57
CA ALA A 304 3.91 -5.10 -13.22
C ALA A 304 4.93 -4.61 -12.17
N ASN A 305 6.01 -3.91 -12.57
CA ASN A 305 6.97 -3.40 -11.61
C ASN A 305 6.33 -2.30 -10.75
N ILE A 306 6.42 -2.49 -9.44
CA ILE A 306 5.80 -1.63 -8.45
C ILE A 306 6.27 -0.16 -8.55
N PHE A 307 7.56 0.08 -8.74
CA PHE A 307 8.09 1.44 -8.84
C PHE A 307 7.70 2.14 -10.15
N ARG A 308 7.59 1.37 -11.24
CA ARG A 308 7.01 1.86 -12.49
C ARG A 308 5.58 2.34 -12.26
N VAL A 309 4.79 1.57 -11.54
CA VAL A 309 3.40 1.93 -11.19
C VAL A 309 3.34 3.21 -10.37
N LEU A 310 4.24 3.38 -9.38
CA LEU A 310 4.30 4.62 -8.59
C LEU A 310 4.63 5.84 -9.45
N ILE A 311 5.59 5.74 -10.36
CA ILE A 311 5.92 6.83 -11.30
C ILE A 311 4.70 7.15 -12.19
N LYS A 312 4.03 6.12 -12.71
CA LYS A 312 2.80 6.28 -13.50
C LYS A 312 1.71 7.03 -12.72
N THR A 313 1.51 6.67 -11.46
CA THR A 313 0.56 7.34 -10.57
C THR A 313 0.85 8.82 -10.41
N LEU A 314 2.08 9.19 -10.11
CA LEU A 314 2.50 10.58 -9.95
C LEU A 314 2.39 11.36 -11.28
N LEU A 315 2.73 10.72 -12.41
CA LEU A 315 2.63 11.33 -13.73
C LEU A 315 1.18 11.60 -14.12
N ASN A 316 0.30 10.62 -13.95
CA ASN A 316 -1.13 10.73 -14.27
C ASN A 316 -1.87 11.71 -13.34
N ALA A 317 -1.36 11.90 -12.13
CA ALA A 317 -1.86 12.91 -11.19
C ALA A 317 -1.38 14.33 -11.52
N GLY A 318 -0.51 14.51 -12.51
CA GLY A 318 0.07 15.79 -12.87
C GLY A 318 1.10 16.33 -11.86
N ILE A 319 1.59 15.48 -10.94
CA ILE A 319 2.59 15.88 -9.94
C ILE A 319 3.97 15.98 -10.60
N ILE A 320 4.33 15.08 -11.50
CA ILE A 320 5.62 15.14 -12.23
C ILE A 320 5.52 16.19 -13.35
N THR A 321 6.35 17.21 -13.27
CA THR A 321 6.51 18.23 -14.33
C THR A 321 7.87 18.10 -15.02
N ASP A 322 8.17 19.00 -15.95
CA ASP A 322 9.49 19.07 -16.60
C ASP A 322 10.63 19.28 -15.60
N ARG A 323 10.34 19.83 -14.41
CA ARG A 323 11.32 20.06 -13.34
C ARG A 323 11.88 18.75 -12.77
N THR A 324 11.03 17.74 -12.52
CA THR A 324 11.43 16.46 -11.92
C THR A 324 11.44 15.30 -12.91
N ARG A 325 10.93 15.52 -14.13
CA ARG A 325 10.84 14.49 -15.18
C ARG A 325 12.14 13.74 -15.44
N ALA A 326 13.27 14.48 -15.47
CA ALA A 326 14.58 13.88 -15.72
C ALA A 326 14.99 12.86 -14.65
N PHE A 327 14.59 13.10 -13.38
CA PHE A 327 14.85 12.18 -12.29
C PHE A 327 14.12 10.84 -12.48
N TYR A 328 12.81 10.88 -12.75
CA TYR A 328 12.03 9.66 -12.98
C TYR A 328 12.37 8.99 -14.32
N GLY A 329 12.68 9.77 -15.32
CA GLY A 329 13.11 9.30 -16.65
C GLY A 329 14.41 8.52 -16.67
N MET A 330 15.18 8.53 -15.58
CA MET A 330 16.34 7.63 -15.41
C MET A 330 15.92 6.16 -15.32
N TYR A 331 14.69 5.87 -14.93
CA TYR A 331 14.20 4.53 -14.66
C TYR A 331 13.19 4.03 -15.68
N VAL A 332 12.38 4.92 -16.27
CA VAL A 332 11.26 4.57 -17.14
C VAL A 332 11.17 5.51 -18.34
N ASP A 333 10.59 5.02 -19.45
CA ASP A 333 10.19 5.89 -20.56
C ASP A 333 8.89 6.60 -20.21
N MET A 334 8.97 7.92 -20.01
CA MET A 334 7.84 8.76 -19.57
C MET A 334 6.76 8.90 -20.66
N GLU A 335 7.09 8.77 -21.94
CA GLU A 335 6.10 8.82 -23.03
C GLU A 335 5.35 7.48 -23.14
N GLU A 336 6.05 6.37 -22.96
CA GLU A 336 5.44 5.04 -22.91
C GLU A 336 4.44 4.95 -21.73
N LEU A 337 4.82 5.44 -20.53
CA LEU A 337 3.95 5.43 -19.37
C LEU A 337 2.62 6.16 -19.57
N LYS A 338 2.61 7.28 -20.31
CA LYS A 338 1.39 8.04 -20.60
C LYS A 338 0.38 7.23 -21.42
N LEU A 339 0.83 6.24 -22.16
CA LEU A 339 -0.01 5.42 -23.04
C LEU A 339 -0.62 4.21 -22.30
N GLU A 340 -0.14 3.86 -21.12
CA GLU A 340 -0.58 2.67 -20.38
C GLU A 340 -1.96 2.80 -19.70
N GLY A 341 -2.54 3.99 -19.66
CA GLY A 341 -3.82 4.25 -18.98
C GLY A 341 -3.73 4.10 -17.44
N ASP A 342 -4.89 4.15 -16.78
CA ASP A 342 -4.98 4.25 -15.31
C ASP A 342 -5.02 2.90 -14.58
N ARG A 343 -4.98 1.78 -15.29
CA ARG A 343 -5.08 0.46 -14.66
C ARG A 343 -3.88 0.18 -13.76
N MET A 344 -4.17 -0.29 -12.53
CA MET A 344 -3.16 -0.62 -11.54
C MET A 344 -2.83 -2.12 -11.54
N VAL A 345 -1.64 -2.45 -11.08
CA VAL A 345 -1.26 -3.84 -10.77
C VAL A 345 -2.17 -4.35 -9.66
N GLY A 346 -2.81 -5.50 -9.91
CA GLY A 346 -3.70 -6.10 -8.92
C GLY A 346 -5.19 -5.77 -9.09
N ASP A 347 -5.57 -4.84 -9.98
CA ASP A 347 -6.99 -4.53 -10.22
C ASP A 347 -7.81 -5.78 -10.60
N ASP A 348 -7.24 -6.69 -11.40
CA ASP A 348 -7.90 -7.96 -11.77
C ASP A 348 -8.16 -8.85 -10.55
N ILE A 349 -7.19 -8.94 -9.64
CA ILE A 349 -7.29 -9.74 -8.41
C ILE A 349 -8.36 -9.14 -7.48
N ALA A 350 -8.38 -7.81 -7.37
CA ALA A 350 -9.38 -7.08 -6.61
C ALA A 350 -10.79 -7.28 -7.19
N GLU A 351 -10.96 -7.17 -8.51
CA GLU A 351 -12.24 -7.39 -9.18
C GLU A 351 -12.76 -8.82 -8.97
N ASP A 352 -11.89 -9.84 -9.03
CA ASP A 352 -12.25 -11.23 -8.73
C ASP A 352 -12.67 -11.40 -7.26
N GLY A 353 -11.94 -10.76 -6.35
CA GLY A 353 -12.27 -10.74 -4.91
C GLY A 353 -13.61 -10.07 -4.62
N ILE A 354 -13.89 -8.93 -5.26
CA ILE A 354 -15.17 -8.22 -5.14
C ILE A 354 -16.32 -9.12 -5.62
N ARG A 355 -16.20 -9.74 -6.79
CA ARG A 355 -17.22 -10.69 -7.30
C ARG A 355 -17.48 -11.83 -6.32
N TYR A 356 -16.42 -12.37 -5.73
CA TYR A 356 -16.52 -13.41 -4.70
C TYR A 356 -17.28 -12.92 -3.46
N LEU A 357 -16.94 -11.73 -2.94
CA LEU A 357 -17.58 -11.15 -1.75
C LEU A 357 -19.05 -10.80 -2.02
N GLN A 358 -19.36 -10.24 -3.16
CA GLN A 358 -20.74 -9.97 -3.57
C GLN A 358 -21.57 -11.28 -3.61
N ALA A 359 -21.02 -12.36 -4.15
CA ALA A 359 -21.70 -13.66 -4.17
C ALA A 359 -21.98 -14.20 -2.76
N ILE A 360 -21.07 -13.99 -1.80
CA ILE A 360 -21.27 -14.40 -0.40
C ILE A 360 -22.27 -13.48 0.31
N ASN A 361 -22.11 -12.16 0.18
CA ASN A 361 -22.86 -11.16 0.96
C ASN A 361 -24.31 -11.05 0.51
N PHE A 362 -24.61 -11.31 -0.77
CA PHE A 362 -25.96 -11.18 -1.33
C PHE A 362 -26.68 -12.52 -1.53
N LYS A 363 -26.05 -13.65 -1.20
CA LYS A 363 -26.64 -14.97 -1.35
C LYS A 363 -27.99 -15.09 -0.62
N ASP A 364 -28.09 -14.53 0.56
CA ASP A 364 -29.33 -14.57 1.37
C ASP A 364 -30.38 -13.59 0.88
N ARG A 365 -29.99 -12.44 0.32
CA ARG A 365 -30.94 -11.44 -0.27
C ARG A 365 -31.67 -11.99 -1.48
N VAL A 366 -31.02 -12.79 -2.32
CA VAL A 366 -31.65 -13.43 -3.47
C VAL A 366 -32.68 -14.47 -3.02
N VAL A 367 -32.41 -15.22 -1.96
CA VAL A 367 -33.34 -16.20 -1.39
C VAL A 367 -34.54 -15.51 -0.75
N GLU A 368 -34.34 -14.40 -0.05
CA GLU A 368 -35.43 -13.62 0.55
C GLU A 368 -36.33 -12.97 -0.51
N SER A 369 -35.72 -12.37 -1.55
CA SER A 369 -36.50 -11.78 -2.65
C SER A 369 -37.31 -12.82 -3.45
N ILE A 370 -36.81 -14.04 -3.58
CA ILE A 370 -37.52 -15.17 -4.19
C ILE A 370 -38.66 -15.64 -3.27
N ARG A 371 -38.49 -15.65 -1.95
CA ARG A 371 -39.54 -16.01 -1.00
C ARG A 371 -40.67 -14.97 -0.97
N VAL A 372 -40.34 -13.68 -0.92
CA VAL A 372 -41.33 -12.58 -0.97
C VAL A 372 -42.08 -12.50 -2.31
N ALA A 373 -41.45 -12.92 -3.42
CA ALA A 373 -42.13 -13.00 -4.71
C ALA A 373 -43.01 -14.25 -4.91
N ALA A 374 -42.86 -15.24 -3.99
CA ALA A 374 -43.63 -16.49 -4.03
C ALA A 374 -44.81 -16.53 -3.03
N GLU A 375 -44.93 -15.52 -2.15
CA GLU A 375 -46.10 -15.24 -1.29
C GLU A 375 -47.01 -14.15 -1.93
#